data_3662f737293d671115c2ea41ed99d53f
#
_entry.id   3662f737293d671115c2ea41ed99d53f
#
_cell.length_a   1.000
_cell.length_b   1.000
_cell.length_c   1.000
_cell.angle_alpha   90.00
_cell.angle_beta   90.00
_cell.angle_gamma   90.00
#
_symmetry.space_group_name_H-M   'P 1'
#
loop_
_entity.id
_entity.type
_entity.pdbx_description
1 polymer ?
#
loop_
_entity_poly.entity_id
_entity_poly.type
_entity_poly.pdbx_seq_one_letter_code
_entity_poly.pdbx_strand_id
1 'polypeptide(L)'
;MTNTLIHGLIDALSGSVSKEVIVFLISMIPILELRGALLVAGPILGVKVSTAIPLCIIGNIIPVPFILLLITPVFNWMKGTKTFKPLVDKLESKAMRQKDQIEKYEFWGLVLFVGIPLPGTGAWTGSLIAALLGMKFKKAFPAVIIGICMATIIMWFISYVLLGGVHLLG
;
A
#
# COMPACT_ATOMS: atom_id res chain seq x y z
N MET A 1 1.29 -17.99 -3.16
CA MET A 1 0.23 -17.14 -3.74
C MET A 1 0.75 -15.79 -4.24
N THR A 2 1.45 -15.00 -3.43
CA THR A 2 1.96 -13.68 -3.85
C THR A 2 2.92 -13.76 -5.05
N ASN A 3 3.86 -14.72 -5.06
CA ASN A 3 4.79 -14.90 -6.17
C ASN A 3 4.08 -15.28 -7.48
N THR A 4 3.05 -16.11 -7.42
CA THR A 4 2.27 -16.51 -8.61
C THR A 4 1.51 -15.33 -9.21
N LEU A 5 0.97 -14.44 -8.36
CA LEU A 5 0.31 -13.21 -8.80
C LEU A 5 1.29 -12.24 -9.45
N ILE A 6 2.47 -12.06 -8.85
CA ILE A 6 3.52 -11.18 -9.37
C ILE A 6 4.02 -11.68 -10.72
N HIS A 7 4.40 -12.95 -10.83
CA HIS A 7 4.86 -13.51 -12.10
C HIS A 7 3.78 -13.49 -13.18
N GLY A 8 2.53 -13.84 -12.85
CA GLY A 8 1.41 -13.75 -13.78
C GLY A 8 1.13 -12.33 -14.28
N LEU A 9 1.27 -11.32 -13.42
CA LEU A 9 1.15 -9.90 -13.82
C LEU A 9 2.33 -9.46 -14.71
N ILE A 10 3.54 -9.86 -14.37
CA ILE A 10 4.72 -9.55 -15.17
C ILE A 10 4.61 -10.19 -16.55
N ASP A 11 4.27 -11.47 -16.62
CA ASP A 11 4.14 -12.21 -17.88
C ASP A 11 3.03 -11.66 -18.77
N ALA A 12 1.89 -11.29 -18.18
CA ALA A 12 0.77 -10.70 -18.91
C ALA A 12 1.06 -9.29 -19.45
N LEU A 13 1.90 -8.51 -18.75
CA LEU A 13 2.16 -7.12 -19.08
C LEU A 13 3.50 -6.89 -19.80
N SER A 14 4.49 -7.78 -19.67
CA SER A 14 5.85 -7.60 -20.23
C SER A 14 5.92 -7.59 -21.75
N GLY A 15 4.85 -8.03 -22.44
CA GLY A 15 4.74 -7.93 -23.89
C GLY A 15 4.14 -6.61 -24.42
N SER A 16 3.52 -5.79 -23.53
CA SER A 16 2.70 -4.64 -23.97
C SER A 16 3.06 -3.32 -23.26
N VAL A 17 3.74 -3.36 -22.12
CA VAL A 17 4.06 -2.15 -21.32
C VAL A 17 5.48 -2.17 -20.78
N SER A 18 6.03 -0.98 -20.52
CA SER A 18 7.38 -0.86 -19.96
C SER A 18 7.47 -1.38 -18.51
N LYS A 19 8.68 -1.76 -18.08
CA LYS A 19 8.94 -2.25 -16.71
C LYS A 19 8.54 -1.23 -15.63
N GLU A 20 8.71 0.03 -15.93
CA GLU A 20 8.35 1.16 -15.06
C GLU A 20 6.84 1.23 -14.85
N VAL A 21 6.06 1.03 -15.90
CA VAL A 21 4.58 0.99 -15.82
C VAL A 21 4.14 -0.23 -15.00
N ILE A 22 4.79 -1.37 -15.14
CA ILE A 22 4.51 -2.57 -14.32
C ILE A 22 4.74 -2.26 -12.85
N VAL A 23 5.89 -1.66 -12.49
CA VAL A 23 6.22 -1.27 -11.10
C VAL A 23 5.16 -0.31 -10.55
N PHE A 24 4.77 0.70 -11.33
CA PHE A 24 3.73 1.66 -10.96
C PHE A 24 2.38 0.97 -10.70
N LEU A 25 1.93 0.10 -11.60
CA LEU A 25 0.66 -0.62 -11.46
C LEU A 25 0.67 -1.54 -10.23
N ILE A 26 1.77 -2.28 -10.01
CA ILE A 26 1.93 -3.14 -8.83
C ILE A 26 1.81 -2.32 -7.54
N SER A 27 2.38 -1.11 -7.50
CA SER A 27 2.34 -0.25 -6.31
C SER A 27 0.93 0.24 -5.96
N MET A 28 -0.01 0.24 -6.90
CA MET A 28 -1.42 0.60 -6.67
C MET A 28 -2.27 -0.55 -6.14
N ILE A 29 -1.81 -1.80 -6.27
CA ILE A 29 -2.60 -2.98 -5.87
C ILE A 29 -2.64 -3.11 -4.34
N PRO A 30 -3.83 -3.29 -3.72
CA PRO A 30 -4.00 -3.26 -2.26
C PRO A 30 -3.17 -4.26 -1.46
N ILE A 31 -2.79 -5.39 -2.06
CA ILE A 31 -2.05 -6.46 -1.37
C ILE A 31 -0.54 -6.28 -1.54
N LEU A 32 -0.12 -5.79 -2.69
CA LEU A 32 1.29 -5.65 -3.07
C LEU A 32 1.85 -4.31 -2.63
N GLU A 33 1.14 -3.24 -2.94
CA GLU A 33 1.51 -1.86 -2.59
C GLU A 33 2.96 -1.51 -3.02
N LEU A 34 3.49 -0.44 -2.48
CA LEU A 34 4.91 -0.06 -2.56
C LEU A 34 5.85 -1.21 -2.18
N ARG A 35 5.48 -2.06 -1.23
CA ARG A 35 6.32 -3.14 -0.70
C ARG A 35 6.58 -4.21 -1.75
N GLY A 36 5.51 -4.71 -2.38
CA GLY A 36 5.62 -5.67 -3.47
C GLY A 36 6.29 -5.06 -4.70
N ALA A 37 5.95 -3.80 -5.02
CA ALA A 37 6.52 -3.10 -6.16
C ALA A 37 8.04 -2.94 -6.05
N LEU A 38 8.58 -2.53 -4.89
CA LEU A 38 10.03 -2.39 -4.69
C LEU A 38 10.77 -3.73 -4.65
N LEU A 39 10.15 -4.80 -4.12
CA LEU A 39 10.72 -6.15 -4.17
C LEU A 39 10.87 -6.69 -5.58
N VAL A 40 10.02 -6.24 -6.50
CA VAL A 40 10.02 -6.64 -7.90
C VAL A 40 10.91 -5.72 -8.75
N ALA A 41 10.88 -4.42 -8.47
CA ALA A 41 11.51 -3.39 -9.30
C ALA A 41 13.00 -3.61 -9.52
N GLY A 42 13.78 -3.79 -8.47
CA GLY A 42 15.24 -4.01 -8.57
C GLY A 42 15.56 -5.46 -8.93
N PRO A 43 15.31 -6.42 -8.03
CA PRO A 43 15.80 -7.80 -8.18
C PRO A 43 15.24 -8.54 -9.40
N ILE A 44 14.00 -8.25 -9.82
CA ILE A 44 13.31 -9.01 -10.89
C ILE A 44 13.30 -8.23 -12.20
N LEU A 45 12.91 -6.96 -12.18
CA LEU A 45 12.74 -6.15 -13.39
C LEU A 45 13.98 -5.35 -13.79
N GLY A 46 14.95 -5.20 -12.89
CA GLY A 46 16.16 -4.42 -13.15
C GLY A 46 15.91 -2.93 -13.37
N VAL A 47 14.89 -2.37 -12.68
CA VAL A 47 14.57 -0.95 -12.73
C VAL A 47 15.49 -0.20 -11.75
N LYS A 48 16.09 0.88 -12.21
CA LYS A 48 16.96 1.73 -11.37
C LYS A 48 16.21 2.31 -10.19
N VAL A 49 16.87 2.42 -9.04
CA VAL A 49 16.28 2.94 -7.80
C VAL A 49 15.73 4.35 -7.96
N SER A 50 16.42 5.20 -8.72
CA SER A 50 16.02 6.58 -9.01
C SER A 50 14.66 6.69 -9.72
N THR A 51 14.29 5.66 -10.47
CA THR A 51 13.00 5.58 -11.18
C THR A 51 11.96 4.79 -10.36
N ALA A 52 12.36 3.69 -9.74
CA ALA A 52 11.46 2.82 -9.00
C ALA A 52 10.83 3.51 -7.78
N ILE A 53 11.63 4.25 -6.99
CA ILE A 53 11.14 4.92 -5.78
C ILE A 53 10.03 5.93 -6.07
N PRO A 54 10.20 6.93 -6.96
CA PRO A 54 9.13 7.87 -7.26
C PRO A 54 7.86 7.20 -7.79
N LEU A 55 8.00 6.22 -8.67
CA LEU A 55 6.86 5.49 -9.23
C LEU A 55 6.09 4.73 -8.15
N CYS A 56 6.79 4.05 -7.26
CA CYS A 56 6.18 3.31 -6.16
C CYS A 56 5.48 4.24 -5.16
N ILE A 57 6.08 5.38 -4.82
CA ILE A 57 5.48 6.37 -3.93
C ILE A 57 4.21 6.95 -4.56
N ILE A 58 4.29 7.44 -5.80
CA ILE A 58 3.14 8.03 -6.49
C ILE A 58 2.01 7.02 -6.63
N GLY A 59 2.31 5.81 -7.11
CA GLY A 59 1.30 4.76 -7.29
C GLY A 59 0.62 4.36 -5.98
N ASN A 60 1.37 4.35 -4.86
CA ASN A 60 0.80 4.01 -3.55
C ASN A 60 0.01 5.17 -2.92
N ILE A 61 0.32 6.42 -3.27
CA ILE A 61 -0.40 7.61 -2.80
C ILE A 61 -1.75 7.78 -3.51
N ILE A 62 -1.83 7.49 -4.81
CA ILE A 62 -3.04 7.73 -5.62
C ILE A 62 -4.31 7.16 -5.00
N PRO A 63 -4.38 5.91 -4.53
CA PRO A 63 -5.61 5.37 -3.95
C PRO A 63 -5.96 5.96 -2.57
N VAL A 64 -5.00 6.53 -1.83
CA VAL A 64 -5.19 6.99 -0.44
C VAL A 64 -6.32 8.03 -0.29
N PRO A 65 -6.38 9.13 -1.07
CA PRO A 65 -7.48 10.10 -0.96
C PRO A 65 -8.85 9.46 -1.21
N PHE A 66 -8.92 8.56 -2.20
CA PHE A 66 -10.18 7.86 -2.51
C PHE A 66 -10.63 6.97 -1.35
N ILE A 67 -9.72 6.25 -0.72
CA ILE A 67 -10.03 5.42 0.44
C ILE A 67 -10.50 6.31 1.60
N LEU A 68 -9.73 7.34 1.94
CA LEU A 68 -10.03 8.22 3.08
C LEU A 68 -11.38 8.95 2.93
N LEU A 69 -11.76 9.32 1.71
CA LEU A 69 -12.96 10.11 1.45
C LEU A 69 -14.19 9.26 1.11
N LEU A 70 -14.01 8.15 0.39
CA LEU A 70 -15.11 7.42 -0.21
C LEU A 70 -15.44 6.10 0.50
N ILE A 71 -14.51 5.52 1.27
CA ILE A 71 -14.75 4.18 1.82
C ILE A 71 -15.92 4.15 2.80
N THR A 72 -16.08 5.18 3.64
CA THR A 72 -17.20 5.25 4.61
C THR A 72 -18.57 5.33 3.92
N PRO A 73 -18.82 6.26 2.97
CA PRO A 73 -20.07 6.27 2.24
C PRO A 73 -20.29 5.00 1.41
N VAL A 74 -19.24 4.44 0.80
CA VAL A 74 -19.33 3.18 0.06
C VAL A 74 -19.74 2.03 0.98
N PHE A 75 -19.11 1.89 2.14
CA PHE A 75 -19.48 0.85 3.11
C PHE A 75 -20.90 1.00 3.62
N ASN A 76 -21.35 2.23 3.90
CA ASN A 76 -22.73 2.49 4.31
C ASN A 76 -23.73 2.08 3.22
N TRP A 77 -23.43 2.37 1.96
CA TRP A 77 -24.24 1.94 0.84
C TRP A 77 -24.25 0.41 0.69
N MET A 78 -23.08 -0.24 0.78
CA MET A 78 -22.95 -1.70 0.69
C MET A 78 -23.66 -2.42 1.84
N LYS A 79 -23.66 -1.88 3.06
CA LYS A 79 -24.41 -2.43 4.21
C LYS A 79 -25.92 -2.46 3.99
N GLY A 80 -26.45 -1.55 3.18
CA GLY A 80 -27.85 -1.56 2.76
C GLY A 80 -28.22 -2.75 1.87
N THR A 81 -27.21 -3.45 1.31
CA THR A 81 -27.42 -4.58 0.39
C THR A 81 -27.12 -5.90 1.09
N LYS A 82 -28.09 -6.82 1.15
CA LYS A 82 -27.95 -8.12 1.84
C LYS A 82 -26.74 -8.94 1.40
N THR A 83 -26.36 -8.84 0.13
CA THR A 83 -25.25 -9.60 -0.47
C THR A 83 -23.89 -9.10 0.00
N PHE A 84 -23.71 -7.79 0.14
CA PHE A 84 -22.40 -7.19 0.46
C PHE A 84 -22.19 -6.94 1.95
N LYS A 85 -23.26 -6.91 2.74
CA LYS A 85 -23.20 -6.70 4.20
C LYS A 85 -22.18 -7.61 4.90
N PRO A 86 -22.18 -8.96 4.72
CA PRO A 86 -21.22 -9.82 5.43
C PRO A 86 -19.77 -9.55 5.04
N LEU A 87 -19.51 -9.11 3.81
CA LEU A 87 -18.17 -8.74 3.37
C LEU A 87 -17.70 -7.46 4.08
N VAL A 88 -18.55 -6.44 4.14
CA VAL A 88 -18.25 -5.16 4.80
C VAL A 88 -18.04 -5.38 6.30
N ASP A 89 -18.92 -6.13 6.97
CA ASP A 89 -18.82 -6.44 8.40
C ASP A 89 -17.51 -7.18 8.71
N LYS A 90 -17.05 -8.08 7.82
CA LYS A 90 -15.76 -8.76 7.95
C LYS A 90 -14.57 -7.82 7.78
N LEU A 91 -14.62 -6.90 6.82
CA LEU A 91 -13.56 -5.90 6.60
C LEU A 91 -13.48 -4.91 7.76
N GLU A 92 -14.62 -4.41 8.23
CA GLU A 92 -14.68 -3.53 9.39
C GLU A 92 -14.16 -4.21 10.65
N SER A 93 -14.59 -5.44 10.95
CA SER A 93 -14.11 -6.17 12.13
C SER A 93 -12.62 -6.45 12.05
N LYS A 94 -12.07 -6.70 10.87
CA LYS A 94 -10.62 -6.84 10.68
C LYS A 94 -9.89 -5.51 10.90
N ALA A 95 -10.43 -4.40 10.40
CA ALA A 95 -9.89 -3.07 10.62
C ALA A 95 -9.95 -2.67 12.10
N MET A 96 -11.08 -2.95 12.77
CA MET A 96 -11.29 -2.62 14.18
C MET A 96 -10.39 -3.42 15.14
N ARG A 97 -9.94 -4.62 14.78
CA ARG A 97 -8.93 -5.36 15.57
C ARG A 97 -7.59 -4.65 15.66
N GLN A 98 -7.29 -3.76 14.71
CA GLN A 98 -6.05 -2.99 14.67
C GLN A 98 -6.23 -1.55 15.19
N LYS A 99 -7.46 -1.23 15.66
CA LYS A 99 -7.85 0.07 16.17
C LYS A 99 -6.94 0.56 17.30
N ASP A 100 -6.69 -0.29 18.29
CA ASP A 100 -5.93 0.07 19.51
C ASP A 100 -4.51 0.53 19.18
N GLN A 101 -3.90 -0.01 18.12
CA GLN A 101 -2.56 0.38 17.69
C GLN A 101 -2.53 1.80 17.11
N ILE A 102 -3.62 2.22 16.47
CA ILE A 102 -3.72 3.55 15.83
C ILE A 102 -4.28 4.57 16.83
N GLU A 103 -5.33 4.25 17.57
CA GLU A 103 -5.97 5.19 18.52
C GLU A 103 -5.02 5.66 19.63
N LYS A 104 -4.18 4.75 20.16
CA LYS A 104 -3.27 5.08 21.25
C LYS A 104 -2.34 6.26 20.95
N TYR A 105 -1.95 6.42 19.69
CA TYR A 105 -0.99 7.42 19.24
C TYR A 105 -1.53 8.32 18.11
N GLU A 106 -2.82 8.20 17.76
CA GLU A 106 -3.48 8.95 16.69
C GLU A 106 -2.61 9.05 15.40
N PHE A 107 -2.08 10.25 15.14
CA PHE A 107 -1.26 10.56 13.99
C PHE A 107 -0.04 9.64 13.86
N TRP A 108 0.75 9.52 14.94
CA TRP A 108 1.97 8.70 14.93
C TRP A 108 1.67 7.20 14.90
N GLY A 109 0.57 6.76 15.49
CA GLY A 109 0.10 5.38 15.37
C GLY A 109 -0.16 5.01 13.91
N LEU A 110 -0.79 5.90 13.15
CA LEU A 110 -1.03 5.70 11.72
C LEU A 110 0.27 5.74 10.90
N VAL A 111 1.18 6.67 11.21
CA VAL A 111 2.52 6.74 10.58
C VAL A 111 3.27 5.43 10.75
N LEU A 112 3.36 4.92 11.97
CA LEU A 112 4.07 3.66 12.27
C LEU A 112 3.37 2.45 11.64
N PHE A 113 2.04 2.43 11.70
CA PHE A 113 1.24 1.35 11.10
C PHE A 113 1.43 1.24 9.59
N VAL A 114 1.51 2.37 8.90
CA VAL A 114 1.78 2.42 7.46
C VAL A 114 3.27 2.20 7.17
N GLY A 115 4.16 2.73 7.99
CA GLY A 115 5.59 2.76 7.72
C GLY A 115 6.33 1.46 7.99
N ILE A 116 5.90 0.69 9.02
CA ILE A 116 6.55 -0.57 9.35
C ILE A 116 6.02 -1.67 8.43
N PRO A 117 6.90 -2.36 7.65
CA PRO A 117 6.48 -3.35 6.66
C PRO A 117 6.10 -4.70 7.28
N LEU A 118 4.98 -4.74 8.00
CA LEU A 118 4.42 -5.97 8.57
C LEU A 118 3.28 -6.51 7.69
N PRO A 119 3.02 -7.83 7.73
CA PRO A 119 1.88 -8.40 7.04
C PRO A 119 0.54 -7.80 7.52
N GLY A 120 -0.25 -7.28 6.60
CA GLY A 120 -1.55 -6.70 6.90
C GLY A 120 -1.54 -5.24 7.34
N THR A 121 -0.38 -4.58 7.37
CA THR A 121 -0.25 -3.12 7.50
C THR A 121 -0.06 -2.49 6.11
N GLY A 122 -0.01 -1.16 6.01
CA GLY A 122 0.26 -0.45 4.76
C GLY A 122 -0.67 0.73 4.51
N ALA A 123 -0.49 1.39 3.37
CA ALA A 123 -1.23 2.59 3.04
C ALA A 123 -2.73 2.32 2.83
N TRP A 124 -3.07 1.22 2.16
CA TRP A 124 -4.46 0.81 1.97
C TRP A 124 -5.16 0.50 3.28
N THR A 125 -4.59 -0.40 4.07
CA THR A 125 -5.18 -0.81 5.36
C THR A 125 -5.19 0.33 6.36
N GLY A 126 -4.10 1.11 6.45
CA GLY A 126 -4.01 2.28 7.31
C GLY A 126 -5.04 3.35 6.97
N SER A 127 -5.22 3.65 5.67
CA SER A 127 -6.24 4.59 5.21
C SER A 127 -7.66 4.10 5.51
N LEU A 128 -7.92 2.80 5.30
CA LEU A 128 -9.20 2.18 5.63
C LEU A 128 -9.51 2.32 7.13
N ILE A 129 -8.56 1.97 8.00
CA ILE A 129 -8.73 2.07 9.45
C ILE A 129 -8.92 3.53 9.86
N ALA A 130 -8.10 4.45 9.37
CA ALA A 130 -8.20 5.88 9.66
C ALA A 130 -9.58 6.44 9.28
N ALA A 131 -10.12 6.06 8.11
CA ALA A 131 -11.45 6.48 7.68
C ALA A 131 -12.57 5.90 8.57
N LEU A 132 -12.47 4.61 8.93
CA LEU A 132 -13.44 3.94 9.81
C LEU A 132 -13.42 4.48 11.25
N LEU A 133 -12.25 4.94 11.73
CA LEU A 133 -12.10 5.62 13.00
C LEU A 133 -12.54 7.09 12.97
N GLY A 134 -12.99 7.58 11.80
CA GLY A 134 -13.41 8.96 11.64
C GLY A 134 -12.28 9.99 11.72
N MET A 135 -11.04 9.59 11.48
CA MET A 135 -9.91 10.53 11.45
C MET A 135 -10.12 11.56 10.35
N LYS A 136 -9.92 12.85 10.70
CA LYS A 136 -10.05 13.93 9.71
C LYS A 136 -9.02 13.75 8.59
N PHE A 137 -9.43 13.95 7.34
CA PHE A 137 -8.56 13.84 6.15
C PHE A 137 -7.24 14.64 6.32
N LYS A 138 -7.33 15.87 6.85
CA LYS A 138 -6.16 16.74 7.10
C LYS A 138 -5.13 16.16 8.08
N LYS A 139 -5.53 15.19 8.93
CA LYS A 139 -4.62 14.47 9.82
C LYS A 139 -4.20 13.12 9.23
N ALA A 140 -5.14 12.36 8.69
CA ALA A 140 -4.90 11.02 8.17
C ALA A 140 -4.00 11.03 6.93
N PHE A 141 -4.28 11.91 5.97
CA PHE A 141 -3.52 11.95 4.71
C PHE A 141 -2.02 12.23 4.92
N PRO A 142 -1.59 13.28 5.65
CA PRO A 142 -0.16 13.49 5.92
C PRO A 142 0.48 12.34 6.70
N ALA A 143 -0.24 11.73 7.66
CA ALA A 143 0.28 10.59 8.40
C ALA A 143 0.56 9.39 7.48
N VAL A 144 -0.36 9.09 6.55
CA VAL A 144 -0.16 8.03 5.56
C VAL A 144 1.03 8.34 4.64
N ILE A 145 1.17 9.59 4.18
CA ILE A 145 2.31 10.01 3.32
C ILE A 145 3.64 9.80 4.04
N ILE A 146 3.77 10.25 5.29
CA ILE A 146 4.98 10.06 6.09
C ILE A 146 5.25 8.56 6.29
N GLY A 147 4.21 7.77 6.56
CA GLY A 147 4.32 6.32 6.65
C GLY A 147 4.80 5.67 5.35
N ILE A 148 4.28 6.10 4.19
CA ILE A 148 4.75 5.64 2.87
C ILE A 148 6.24 5.96 2.68
N CYS A 149 6.67 7.18 3.01
CA CYS A 149 8.09 7.56 2.92
C CYS A 149 8.97 6.67 3.82
N MET A 150 8.54 6.42 5.06
CA MET A 150 9.24 5.53 5.97
C MET A 150 9.30 4.09 5.44
N ALA A 151 8.18 3.55 4.95
CA ALA A 151 8.12 2.24 4.33
C ALA A 151 9.04 2.15 3.10
N THR A 152 9.10 3.22 2.30
CA THR A 152 9.98 3.30 1.13
C THR A 152 11.44 3.14 1.50
N ILE A 153 11.91 3.84 2.54
CA ILE A 153 13.30 3.75 3.01
C ILE A 153 13.63 2.32 3.45
N ILE A 154 12.74 1.71 4.25
CA ILE A 154 12.94 0.34 4.73
C ILE A 154 12.94 -0.66 3.57
N MET A 155 11.97 -0.54 2.67
CA MET A 155 11.86 -1.46 1.53
C MET A 155 12.95 -1.25 0.48
N TRP A 156 13.42 -0.01 0.28
CA TRP A 156 14.60 0.27 -0.51
C TRP A 156 15.82 -0.47 0.01
N PHE A 157 16.08 -0.37 1.31
CA PHE A 157 17.21 -1.06 1.93
C PHE A 157 17.10 -2.58 1.76
N ILE A 158 15.92 -3.16 2.00
CA ILE A 158 15.70 -4.60 1.83
C ILE A 158 15.87 -5.01 0.36
N SER A 159 15.24 -4.32 -0.57
CA SER A 159 15.19 -4.71 -1.97
C SER A 159 16.53 -4.51 -2.70
N TYR A 160 17.12 -3.33 -2.53
CA TYR A 160 18.32 -2.97 -3.31
C TYR A 160 19.63 -3.31 -2.58
N VAL A 161 19.65 -3.29 -1.26
CA VAL A 161 20.89 -3.59 -0.52
C VAL A 161 20.97 -5.06 -0.16
N LEU A 162 19.92 -5.63 0.45
CA LEU A 162 19.97 -7.03 0.93
C LEU A 162 19.68 -8.05 -0.16
N LEU A 163 18.81 -7.79 -1.11
CA LEU A 163 18.41 -8.74 -2.15
C LEU A 163 19.21 -8.61 -3.46
N GLY A 164 20.31 -7.88 -3.44
CA GLY A 164 21.28 -7.86 -4.55
C GLY A 164 20.98 -6.87 -5.69
N GLY A 165 20.08 -5.90 -5.47
CA GLY A 165 19.84 -4.80 -6.42
C GLY A 165 20.92 -3.71 -6.41
N VAL A 166 22.06 -3.92 -5.73
CA VAL A 166 23.11 -2.89 -5.51
C VAL A 166 23.64 -2.29 -6.81
N HIS A 167 23.77 -3.10 -7.86
CA HIS A 167 24.21 -2.63 -9.19
C HIS A 167 23.23 -1.65 -9.88
N LEU A 168 22.04 -1.48 -9.32
CA LEU A 168 21.00 -0.60 -9.84
C LEU A 168 20.85 0.70 -9.02
N LEU A 169 21.78 0.96 -8.10
CA LEU A 169 21.77 2.18 -7.27
C LEU A 169 22.22 3.43 -8.04
N GLY A 170 22.92 3.26 -9.14
CA GLY A 170 23.46 4.33 -9.97
C GLY A 170 22.64 4.67 -11.23
#